data_59415e1650f6fdc13bb52bd33daaeda8
#
_entry.id   59415e1650f6fdc13bb52bd33daaeda8
#
_cell.length_a   1.000
_cell.length_b   1.000
_cell.length_c   1.000
_cell.angle_alpha   90.00
_cell.angle_beta   90.00
_cell.angle_gamma   90.00
#
_symmetry.space_group_name_H-M   'P 1'
#
loop_
_entity.id
_entity.type
_entity.pdbx_description
1 polymer ?
#
loop_
_entity_poly.entity_id
_entity_poly.type
_entity_poly.pdbx_seq_one_letter_code
_entity_poly.pdbx_strand_id
1 'polypeptide(L)'
;LAPGLALALRLAPRGPGLRPLCTLVCGCAQLLVFYVAAIRLDWLPLLYVGPPALLVWMVVLHLHREDLPRRAAVGIRYLYLLFTRRWALVLLWAVLCVFSALSFSAVNPHPTAAGAMVPNRDLLWNVGNAEAFCKAFPAQDIRFAGVRFSYHYLTEMLAAALSLVSGASCYDLFAFFLPPVFLAGEIAALLQARCEKLTKIPEK
;
A
#
# COMPACT_ATOMS: atom_id res chain seq x y z
N LEU A 1 2.87 2.47 6.36
CA LEU A 1 2.83 3.73 5.57
C LEU A 1 3.71 4.84 6.15
N ALA A 2 3.88 4.95 7.48
CA ALA A 2 4.64 6.04 8.10
C ALA A 2 6.11 6.15 7.60
N PRO A 3 6.87 5.05 7.43
CA PRO A 3 8.21 5.12 6.83
C PRO A 3 8.20 5.64 5.39
N GLY A 4 7.16 5.28 4.61
CA GLY A 4 6.97 5.78 3.26
C GLY A 4 6.75 7.29 3.20
N LEU A 5 6.10 7.87 4.21
CA LEU A 5 5.89 9.32 4.30
C LEU A 5 7.23 10.07 4.38
N ALA A 6 8.16 9.61 5.22
CA ALA A 6 9.45 10.24 5.37
C ALA A 6 10.25 10.25 4.06
N LEU A 7 10.21 9.14 3.31
CA LEU A 7 10.85 9.04 1.99
C LEU A 7 10.11 9.88 0.94
N ALA A 8 8.78 9.85 0.94
CA ALA A 8 7.96 10.66 0.03
C ALA A 8 8.17 12.16 0.23
N LEU A 9 8.34 12.63 1.45
CA LEU A 9 8.65 14.04 1.75
C LEU A 9 9.99 14.50 1.16
N ARG A 10 10.92 13.57 0.95
CA ARG A 10 12.21 13.85 0.30
C ARG A 10 12.15 13.79 -1.22
N LEU A 11 11.46 12.78 -1.76
CA LEU A 11 11.47 12.45 -3.18
C LEU A 11 10.32 13.12 -3.94
N ALA A 12 9.20 13.41 -3.25
CA ALA A 12 8.03 13.97 -3.93
C ALA A 12 8.32 15.34 -4.49
N PRO A 13 7.95 15.61 -5.75
CA PRO A 13 7.97 16.93 -6.32
C PRO A 13 7.14 17.89 -5.46
N ARG A 14 7.43 19.17 -5.52
CA ARG A 14 6.86 20.22 -4.66
C ARG A 14 5.32 20.34 -4.67
N GLY A 15 4.62 19.56 -5.51
CA GLY A 15 3.15 19.51 -5.58
C GLY A 15 2.55 18.71 -4.41
N PRO A 16 1.59 19.29 -3.67
CA PRO A 16 1.01 18.65 -2.48
C PRO A 16 0.22 17.37 -2.74
N GLY A 17 -0.15 17.02 -3.95
CA GLY A 17 -1.04 15.92 -4.23
C GLY A 17 -0.45 14.61 -4.70
N LEU A 18 0.73 14.65 -5.21
CA LEU A 18 1.43 13.39 -5.46
C LEU A 18 1.95 12.77 -4.16
N ARG A 19 1.96 13.53 -3.05
CA ARG A 19 2.47 13.04 -1.77
C ARG A 19 1.77 11.80 -1.23
N PRO A 20 0.43 11.68 -1.22
CA PRO A 20 -0.23 10.46 -0.73
C PRO A 20 0.14 9.24 -1.55
N LEU A 21 0.15 9.36 -2.88
CA LEU A 21 0.53 8.27 -3.77
C LEU A 21 2.02 7.90 -3.59
N CYS A 22 2.91 8.89 -3.54
CA CYS A 22 4.33 8.64 -3.25
C CYS A 22 4.52 8.01 -1.87
N THR A 23 3.74 8.41 -0.87
CA THR A 23 3.79 7.80 0.47
C THR A 23 3.38 6.33 0.42
N LEU A 24 2.32 6.00 -0.30
CA LEU A 24 1.86 4.63 -0.49
C LEU A 24 2.92 3.80 -1.21
N VAL A 25 3.39 4.27 -2.36
CA VAL A 25 4.40 3.56 -3.18
C VAL A 25 5.71 3.38 -2.42
N CYS A 26 6.21 4.43 -1.77
CA CYS A 26 7.43 4.33 -0.96
C CYS A 26 7.24 3.41 0.26
N GLY A 27 6.07 3.42 0.88
CA GLY A 27 5.73 2.51 1.99
C GLY A 27 5.70 1.06 1.55
N CYS A 28 5.07 0.76 0.42
CA CYS A 28 5.06 -0.57 -0.18
C CYS A 28 6.48 -1.01 -0.57
N ALA A 29 7.26 -0.16 -1.23
CA ALA A 29 8.63 -0.47 -1.62
C ALA A 29 9.52 -0.79 -0.40
N GLN A 30 9.42 0.00 0.67
CA GLN A 30 10.15 -0.28 1.91
C GLN A 30 9.73 -1.60 2.55
N LEU A 31 8.43 -1.87 2.62
CA LEU A 31 7.90 -3.13 3.15
C LEU A 31 8.45 -4.32 2.35
N LEU A 32 8.48 -4.22 1.02
CA LEU A 32 9.02 -5.27 0.15
C LEU A 32 10.52 -5.49 0.33
N VAL A 33 11.31 -4.43 0.53
CA VAL A 33 12.75 -4.55 0.82
C VAL A 33 12.97 -5.32 2.12
N PHE A 34 12.26 -4.95 3.20
CA PHE A 34 12.38 -5.66 4.48
C PHE A 34 11.82 -7.09 4.40
N TYR A 35 10.76 -7.31 3.63
CA TYR A 35 10.22 -8.63 3.37
C TYR A 35 11.26 -9.54 2.70
N VAL A 36 11.86 -9.10 1.59
CA VAL A 36 12.89 -9.89 0.89
C VAL A 36 14.07 -10.19 1.82
N ALA A 37 14.51 -9.20 2.59
CA ALA A 37 15.60 -9.39 3.54
C ALA A 37 15.20 -10.37 4.65
N ALA A 38 14.02 -10.26 5.22
CA ALA A 38 13.53 -11.13 6.29
C ALA A 38 13.43 -12.60 5.85
N ILE A 39 12.87 -12.84 4.66
CA ILE A 39 12.74 -14.21 4.11
C ILE A 39 14.11 -14.77 3.71
N ARG A 40 15.01 -13.95 3.10
CA ARG A 40 16.34 -14.40 2.69
C ARG A 40 17.27 -14.74 3.86
N LEU A 41 17.12 -14.02 4.97
CA LEU A 41 17.94 -14.20 6.18
C LEU A 41 17.27 -15.17 7.16
N ASP A 42 16.09 -15.71 6.82
CA ASP A 42 15.25 -16.52 7.72
C ASP A 42 15.05 -15.84 9.09
N TRP A 43 14.84 -14.52 9.06
CA TRP A 43 14.67 -13.70 10.25
C TRP A 43 13.46 -12.79 10.17
N LEU A 44 12.28 -13.35 10.40
CA LEU A 44 10.99 -12.62 10.36
C LEU A 44 10.93 -11.37 11.26
N PRO A 45 11.59 -11.31 12.44
CA PRO A 45 11.59 -10.07 13.24
C PRO A 45 12.04 -8.83 12.48
N LEU A 46 12.89 -8.98 11.45
CA LEU A 46 13.31 -7.87 10.61
C LEU A 46 12.15 -7.17 9.91
N LEU A 47 11.11 -7.90 9.53
CA LEU A 47 9.93 -7.36 8.89
C LEU A 47 9.11 -6.46 9.84
N TYR A 48 9.12 -6.76 11.13
CA TYR A 48 8.41 -5.98 12.15
C TYR A 48 9.21 -4.80 12.68
N VAL A 49 10.52 -5.00 12.89
CA VAL A 49 11.40 -3.99 13.49
C VAL A 49 12.01 -3.06 12.44
N GLY A 50 12.30 -3.57 11.26
CA GLY A 50 13.01 -2.83 10.20
C GLY A 50 12.29 -1.53 9.77
N PRO A 51 11.02 -1.57 9.36
CA PRO A 51 10.31 -0.37 8.95
C PRO A 51 10.20 0.71 10.04
N PRO A 52 9.82 0.40 11.29
CA PRO A 52 9.82 1.40 12.37
C PRO A 52 11.24 1.89 12.74
N ALA A 53 12.26 1.03 12.75
CA ALA A 53 13.63 1.43 12.99
C ALA A 53 14.14 2.41 11.92
N LEU A 54 13.83 2.14 10.64
CA LEU A 54 14.15 3.06 9.56
C LEU A 54 13.42 4.41 9.73
N LEU A 55 12.15 4.39 10.16
CA LEU A 55 11.41 5.62 10.46
C LEU A 55 12.09 6.42 11.56
N VAL A 56 12.43 5.79 12.69
CA VAL A 56 13.12 6.45 13.80
C VAL A 56 14.46 7.03 13.33
N TRP A 57 15.25 6.26 12.61
CA TRP A 57 16.53 6.72 12.06
C TRP A 57 16.37 7.92 11.14
N MET A 58 15.37 7.89 10.24
CA MET A 58 15.07 9.02 9.35
C MET A 58 14.60 10.25 10.13
N VAL A 59 13.80 10.07 11.19
CA VAL A 59 13.34 11.15 12.07
C VAL A 59 14.54 11.77 12.80
N VAL A 60 15.43 10.95 13.39
CA VAL A 60 16.64 11.41 14.07
C VAL A 60 17.54 12.21 13.12
N LEU A 61 17.76 11.72 11.89
CA LEU A 61 18.54 12.44 10.89
C LEU A 61 17.91 13.79 10.51
N HIS A 62 16.58 13.91 10.60
CA HIS A 62 15.86 15.13 10.30
C HIS A 62 15.77 16.10 11.48
N LEU A 63 15.76 15.59 12.71
CA LEU A 63 15.78 16.42 13.93
C LEU A 63 17.00 17.32 14.02
N HIS A 64 18.09 16.96 13.35
CA HIS A 64 19.28 17.83 13.21
C HIS A 64 19.13 18.93 12.14
N ARG A 65 17.99 18.99 11.44
CA ARG A 65 17.66 20.05 10.49
C ARG A 65 16.52 20.89 11.04
N GLU A 66 16.74 22.16 11.20
CA GLU A 66 15.81 23.19 11.73
C GLU A 66 14.42 23.20 11.05
N ASP A 67 14.29 22.58 9.87
CA ASP A 67 13.06 22.53 9.08
C ASP A 67 12.01 21.48 9.52
N LEU A 68 12.36 20.51 10.37
CA LEU A 68 11.47 19.40 10.69
C LEU A 68 10.20 19.84 11.42
N PRO A 69 10.26 20.68 12.48
CA PRO A 69 9.06 21.12 13.19
C PRO A 69 8.14 21.93 12.27
N ARG A 70 8.71 22.73 11.35
CA ARG A 70 7.93 23.49 10.37
C ARG A 70 7.23 22.59 9.35
N ARG A 71 7.90 21.55 8.86
CA ARG A 71 7.31 20.58 7.91
C ARG A 71 6.26 19.68 8.58
N ALA A 72 6.48 19.28 9.81
CA ALA A 72 5.50 18.54 10.60
C ALA A 72 4.24 19.38 10.85
N ALA A 73 4.39 20.65 11.25
CA ALA A 73 3.29 21.58 11.44
C ALA A 73 2.49 21.79 10.14
N VAL A 74 3.17 21.92 8.99
CA VAL A 74 2.52 22.01 7.67
C VAL A 74 1.75 20.72 7.36
N GLY A 75 2.30 19.56 7.65
CA GLY A 75 1.63 18.27 7.46
C GLY A 75 0.37 18.13 8.33
N ILE A 76 0.46 18.45 9.61
CA ILE A 76 -0.67 18.44 10.55
C ILE A 76 -1.75 19.43 10.11
N ARG A 77 -1.35 20.65 9.74
CA ARG A 77 -2.27 21.67 9.22
C ARG A 77 -2.96 21.22 7.93
N TYR A 78 -2.24 20.52 7.04
CA TYR A 78 -2.81 19.95 5.83
C TYR A 78 -3.86 18.90 6.14
N LEU A 79 -3.57 17.95 7.05
CA LEU A 79 -4.54 16.95 7.51
C LEU A 79 -5.77 17.62 8.15
N TYR A 80 -5.56 18.59 9.03
CA TYR A 80 -6.66 19.36 9.63
C TYR A 80 -7.54 20.01 8.56
N LEU A 81 -6.96 20.69 7.57
CA LEU A 81 -7.70 21.32 6.48
C LEU A 81 -8.39 20.30 5.57
N LEU A 82 -7.80 19.13 5.37
CA LEU A 82 -8.43 18.04 4.62
C LEU A 82 -9.71 17.58 5.31
N PHE A 83 -9.64 17.32 6.61
CA PHE A 83 -10.80 16.84 7.37
C PHE A 83 -11.84 17.93 7.67
N THR A 84 -11.45 19.21 7.79
CA THR A 84 -12.40 20.29 8.14
C THR A 84 -12.98 20.99 6.93
N ARG A 85 -12.17 21.25 5.89
CA ARG A 85 -12.63 22.00 4.71
C ARG A 85 -12.95 21.12 3.50
N ARG A 86 -12.41 19.91 3.45
CA ARG A 86 -12.60 18.96 2.34
C ARG A 86 -13.23 17.65 2.81
N TRP A 87 -13.98 17.69 3.91
CA TRP A 87 -14.62 16.50 4.47
C TRP A 87 -15.48 15.74 3.45
N ALA A 88 -16.14 16.46 2.52
CA ALA A 88 -16.92 15.84 1.46
C ALA A 88 -16.08 14.95 0.53
N LEU A 89 -14.81 15.35 0.23
CA LEU A 89 -13.90 14.50 -0.55
C LEU A 89 -13.44 13.30 0.26
N VAL A 90 -13.19 13.46 1.55
CA VAL A 90 -12.84 12.35 2.45
C VAL A 90 -14.00 11.36 2.56
N LEU A 91 -15.23 11.89 2.70
CA LEU A 91 -16.44 11.07 2.73
C LEU A 91 -16.65 10.33 1.40
N LEU A 92 -16.54 11.03 0.27
CA LEU A 92 -16.63 10.41 -1.06
C LEU A 92 -15.60 9.30 -1.22
N TRP A 93 -14.37 9.55 -0.80
CA TRP A 93 -13.30 8.55 -0.83
C TRP A 93 -13.63 7.34 0.06
N ALA A 94 -14.11 7.56 1.28
CA ALA A 94 -14.52 6.49 2.18
C ALA A 94 -15.68 5.67 1.58
N VAL A 95 -16.69 6.33 0.99
CA VAL A 95 -17.82 5.67 0.31
C VAL A 95 -17.32 4.83 -0.86
N LEU A 96 -16.42 5.35 -1.69
CA LEU A 96 -15.83 4.60 -2.80
C LEU A 96 -15.03 3.38 -2.32
N CYS A 97 -14.27 3.50 -1.23
CA CYS A 97 -13.56 2.37 -0.64
C CYS A 97 -14.52 1.29 -0.13
N VAL A 98 -15.57 1.70 0.60
CA VAL A 98 -16.59 0.76 1.09
C VAL A 98 -17.32 0.11 -0.08
N PHE A 99 -17.76 0.88 -1.06
CA PHE A 99 -18.44 0.37 -2.25
C PHE A 99 -17.55 -0.62 -3.03
N SER A 100 -16.27 -0.28 -3.21
CA SER A 100 -15.30 -1.16 -3.85
C SER A 100 -15.14 -2.47 -3.07
N ALA A 101 -14.96 -2.40 -1.75
CA ALA A 101 -14.84 -3.58 -0.90
C ALA A 101 -16.09 -4.47 -0.97
N LEU A 102 -17.27 -3.89 -0.88
CA LEU A 102 -18.55 -4.62 -0.99
C LEU A 102 -18.73 -5.25 -2.38
N SER A 103 -18.39 -4.51 -3.44
CA SER A 103 -18.46 -5.02 -4.82
C SER A 103 -17.51 -6.20 -5.03
N PHE A 104 -16.27 -6.09 -4.55
CA PHE A 104 -15.30 -7.18 -4.61
C PHE A 104 -15.75 -8.39 -3.78
N SER A 105 -16.33 -8.18 -2.59
CA SER A 105 -16.81 -9.27 -1.75
C SER A 105 -18.03 -10.00 -2.37
N ALA A 106 -18.87 -9.28 -3.10
CA ALA A 106 -20.01 -9.87 -3.80
C ALA A 106 -19.58 -10.75 -4.98
N VAL A 107 -18.50 -10.36 -5.68
CA VAL A 107 -17.96 -11.11 -6.82
C VAL A 107 -17.02 -12.24 -6.38
N ASN A 108 -16.30 -12.05 -5.27
CA ASN A 108 -15.34 -13.00 -4.73
C ASN A 108 -15.67 -13.31 -3.26
N PRO A 109 -16.77 -14.02 -3.00
CA PRO A 109 -17.14 -14.39 -1.64
C PRO A 109 -16.12 -15.36 -1.04
N HIS A 110 -16.00 -15.35 0.28
CA HIS A 110 -15.12 -16.26 0.98
C HIS A 110 -15.43 -17.72 0.64
N PRO A 111 -14.42 -18.53 0.32
CA PRO A 111 -14.61 -19.97 0.17
C PRO A 111 -15.08 -20.53 1.50
N THR A 112 -16.28 -21.09 1.51
CA THR A 112 -16.84 -21.77 2.69
C THR A 112 -16.55 -23.26 2.62
N ALA A 113 -16.52 -23.94 3.77
CA ALA A 113 -16.37 -25.38 3.85
C ALA A 113 -17.48 -26.15 3.08
N ALA A 114 -18.59 -25.51 2.81
CA ALA A 114 -19.71 -26.08 2.05
C ALA A 114 -19.50 -26.14 0.52
N GLY A 115 -18.38 -25.64 0.01
CA GLY A 115 -17.98 -25.82 -1.40
C GLY A 115 -18.86 -25.10 -2.42
N ALA A 116 -19.70 -24.17 -1.99
CA ALA A 116 -20.72 -23.57 -2.85
C ALA A 116 -20.20 -22.50 -3.82
N MET A 117 -18.92 -22.11 -3.75
CA MET A 117 -18.43 -20.98 -4.54
C MET A 117 -17.09 -21.30 -5.19
N VAL A 118 -17.04 -21.07 -6.48
CA VAL A 118 -15.78 -21.06 -7.25
C VAL A 118 -15.32 -19.62 -7.35
N PRO A 119 -14.38 -19.16 -6.53
CA PRO A 119 -13.75 -17.86 -6.70
C PRO A 119 -13.15 -17.74 -8.11
N ASN A 120 -12.98 -16.51 -8.58
CA ASN A 120 -12.27 -16.27 -9.83
C ASN A 120 -10.94 -17.05 -9.85
N ARG A 121 -10.69 -17.81 -10.94
CA ARG A 121 -9.49 -18.64 -11.08
C ARG A 121 -8.20 -17.83 -10.91
N ASP A 122 -8.18 -16.61 -11.44
CA ASP A 122 -7.01 -15.72 -11.34
C ASP A 122 -6.77 -15.27 -9.91
N LEU A 123 -7.85 -15.02 -9.15
CA LEU A 123 -7.74 -14.71 -7.73
C LEU A 123 -7.12 -15.88 -6.94
N LEU A 124 -7.60 -17.09 -7.16
CA LEU A 124 -7.04 -18.27 -6.49
C LEU A 124 -5.57 -18.50 -6.85
N TRP A 125 -5.21 -18.29 -8.11
CA TRP A 125 -3.85 -18.41 -8.56
C TRP A 125 -2.95 -17.36 -7.89
N ASN A 126 -3.37 -16.10 -7.85
CA ASN A 126 -2.63 -15.02 -7.19
C ASN A 126 -2.50 -15.26 -5.68
N VAL A 127 -3.58 -15.68 -5.03
CA VAL A 127 -3.57 -16.03 -3.60
C VAL A 127 -2.61 -17.18 -3.32
N GLY A 128 -2.66 -18.25 -4.13
CA GLY A 128 -1.74 -19.39 -3.98
C GLY A 128 -0.28 -19.02 -4.15
N ASN A 129 0.04 -18.14 -5.11
CA ASN A 129 1.38 -17.60 -5.28
C ASN A 129 1.79 -16.71 -4.10
N ALA A 130 0.89 -15.87 -3.58
CA ALA A 130 1.16 -15.06 -2.39
C ALA A 130 1.47 -15.95 -1.17
N GLU A 131 0.73 -17.02 -0.98
CA GLU A 131 1.01 -18.01 0.08
C GLU A 131 2.38 -18.70 -0.10
N ALA A 132 2.79 -18.96 -1.35
CA ALA A 132 4.13 -19.48 -1.63
C ALA A 132 5.22 -18.44 -1.28
N PHE A 133 4.96 -17.17 -1.54
CA PHE A 133 5.85 -16.07 -1.14
C PHE A 133 5.90 -15.89 0.39
N CYS A 134 4.89 -16.24 1.15
CA CYS A 134 4.98 -16.26 2.62
C CYS A 134 6.07 -17.22 3.15
N LYS A 135 6.47 -18.20 2.35
CA LYS A 135 7.41 -19.26 2.76
C LYS A 135 8.82 -19.07 2.20
N ALA A 136 8.95 -18.51 1.01
CA ALA A 136 10.25 -18.42 0.33
C ALA A 136 10.34 -17.24 -0.64
N PHE A 137 11.57 -16.74 -0.84
CA PHE A 137 11.90 -15.80 -1.91
C PHE A 137 13.21 -16.17 -2.61
N PRO A 138 13.22 -16.39 -3.94
CA PRO A 138 12.06 -16.44 -4.84
C PRO A 138 11.15 -17.62 -4.53
N ALA A 139 9.85 -17.45 -4.70
CA ALA A 139 8.88 -18.52 -4.55
C ALA A 139 8.94 -19.50 -5.75
N GLN A 140 8.42 -20.70 -5.54
CA GLN A 140 8.17 -21.64 -6.63
C GLN A 140 6.78 -21.40 -7.22
N ASP A 141 6.64 -21.67 -8.52
CA ASP A 141 5.33 -21.64 -9.17
C ASP A 141 4.45 -22.75 -8.60
N ILE A 142 3.27 -22.40 -8.10
CA ILE A 142 2.37 -23.37 -7.47
C ILE A 142 1.85 -24.46 -8.45
N ARG A 143 1.98 -24.23 -9.76
CA ARG A 143 1.56 -25.16 -10.83
C ARG A 143 2.67 -26.15 -11.20
N PHE A 144 3.93 -25.81 -10.97
CA PHE A 144 5.07 -26.57 -11.47
C PHE A 144 6.12 -26.74 -10.37
N ALA A 145 6.21 -27.96 -9.83
CA ALA A 145 7.18 -28.30 -8.80
C ALA A 145 8.62 -28.04 -9.28
N GLY A 146 9.41 -27.37 -8.46
CA GLY A 146 10.82 -27.07 -8.74
C GLY A 146 11.07 -25.90 -9.71
N VAL A 147 10.02 -25.35 -10.31
CA VAL A 147 10.13 -24.19 -11.21
C VAL A 147 9.96 -22.90 -10.41
N ARG A 148 10.89 -21.97 -10.59
CA ARG A 148 10.77 -20.64 -9.97
C ARG A 148 9.62 -19.87 -10.60
N PHE A 149 8.85 -19.15 -9.78
CA PHE A 149 7.82 -18.26 -10.24
C PHE A 149 8.46 -17.07 -10.99
N SER A 150 8.16 -16.95 -12.28
CA SER A 150 8.79 -15.98 -13.19
C SER A 150 7.82 -15.00 -13.85
N TYR A 151 6.62 -14.86 -13.29
CA TYR A 151 5.61 -13.90 -13.73
C TYR A 151 5.74 -12.56 -12.98
N HIS A 152 4.90 -11.56 -13.26
CA HIS A 152 4.84 -10.36 -12.45
C HIS A 152 4.25 -10.69 -11.08
N TYR A 153 5.03 -10.55 -10.04
CA TYR A 153 4.72 -11.03 -8.69
C TYR A 153 4.77 -9.95 -7.59
N LEU A 154 4.78 -8.68 -7.99
CA LEU A 154 4.92 -7.58 -7.03
C LEU A 154 3.72 -7.51 -6.08
N THR A 155 2.51 -7.76 -6.61
CA THR A 155 1.26 -7.75 -5.84
C THR A 155 1.20 -8.93 -4.88
N GLU A 156 1.61 -10.11 -5.35
CA GLU A 156 1.70 -11.34 -4.55
C GLU A 156 2.70 -11.20 -3.40
N MET A 157 3.88 -10.63 -3.69
CA MET A 157 4.87 -10.32 -2.66
C MET A 157 4.34 -9.30 -1.64
N LEU A 158 3.61 -8.28 -2.10
CA LEU A 158 3.02 -7.28 -1.21
C LEU A 158 1.95 -7.91 -0.31
N ALA A 159 1.10 -8.77 -0.87
CA ALA A 159 0.11 -9.51 -0.09
C ALA A 159 0.77 -10.44 0.93
N ALA A 160 1.82 -11.17 0.52
CA ALA A 160 2.60 -12.02 1.43
C ALA A 160 3.23 -11.20 2.58
N ALA A 161 3.88 -10.08 2.25
CA ALA A 161 4.48 -9.20 3.25
C ALA A 161 3.45 -8.65 4.24
N LEU A 162 2.28 -8.22 3.73
CA LEU A 162 1.19 -7.73 4.55
C LEU A 162 0.55 -8.85 5.39
N SER A 163 0.38 -10.05 4.83
CA SER A 163 -0.10 -11.23 5.55
C SER A 163 0.80 -11.56 6.73
N LEU A 164 2.11 -11.64 6.50
CA LEU A 164 3.09 -11.89 7.54
C LEU A 164 3.08 -10.83 8.66
N VAL A 165 2.82 -9.57 8.32
CA VAL A 165 2.80 -8.48 9.31
C VAL A 165 1.47 -8.41 10.06
N SER A 166 0.34 -8.60 9.39
CA SER A 166 -0.99 -8.37 9.94
C SER A 166 -1.66 -9.63 10.47
N GLY A 167 -1.22 -10.81 10.03
CA GLY A 167 -1.91 -12.07 10.27
C GLY A 167 -3.18 -12.27 9.43
N ALA A 168 -3.52 -11.31 8.55
CA ALA A 168 -4.63 -11.47 7.62
C ALA A 168 -4.30 -12.49 6.53
N SER A 169 -5.30 -13.23 6.06
CA SER A 169 -5.08 -14.18 4.97
C SER A 169 -4.71 -13.48 3.66
N CYS A 170 -3.91 -14.13 2.82
CA CYS A 170 -3.62 -13.60 1.49
C CYS A 170 -4.90 -13.42 0.66
N TYR A 171 -5.92 -14.26 0.89
CA TYR A 171 -7.21 -14.12 0.25
C TYR A 171 -7.90 -12.80 0.62
N ASP A 172 -7.98 -12.49 1.92
CA ASP A 172 -8.57 -11.23 2.40
C ASP A 172 -7.85 -10.01 1.85
N LEU A 173 -6.53 -10.07 1.82
CA LEU A 173 -5.71 -8.99 1.28
C LEU A 173 -5.99 -8.74 -0.20
N PHE A 174 -6.05 -9.79 -1.02
CA PHE A 174 -6.33 -9.67 -2.44
C PHE A 174 -7.77 -9.27 -2.74
N ALA A 175 -8.75 -9.89 -2.05
CA ALA A 175 -10.16 -9.71 -2.37
C ALA A 175 -10.75 -8.43 -1.79
N PHE A 176 -10.29 -7.99 -0.58
CA PHE A 176 -10.99 -6.95 0.15
C PHE A 176 -10.14 -5.73 0.51
N PHE A 177 -8.84 -5.90 0.78
CA PHE A 177 -8.02 -4.81 1.32
C PHE A 177 -7.19 -4.07 0.28
N LEU A 178 -6.50 -4.78 -0.61
CA LEU A 178 -5.61 -4.15 -1.60
C LEU A 178 -6.37 -3.35 -2.67
N PRO A 179 -7.46 -3.86 -3.29
CA PRO A 179 -8.14 -3.13 -4.34
C PRO A 179 -8.67 -1.76 -3.91
N PRO A 180 -9.37 -1.60 -2.76
CA PRO A 180 -9.80 -0.28 -2.31
C PRO A 180 -8.65 0.69 -2.04
N VAL A 181 -7.54 0.20 -1.49
CA VAL A 181 -6.37 1.04 -1.17
C VAL A 181 -5.72 1.58 -2.45
N PHE A 182 -5.53 0.74 -3.46
CA PHE A 182 -4.98 1.16 -4.74
C PHE A 182 -5.93 2.09 -5.48
N LEU A 183 -7.22 1.75 -5.57
CA LEU A 183 -8.24 2.60 -6.18
C LEU A 183 -8.28 3.99 -5.53
N ALA A 184 -8.21 4.03 -4.21
CA ALA A 184 -8.17 5.27 -3.46
C ALA A 184 -6.94 6.13 -3.79
N GLY A 185 -5.78 5.48 -3.92
CA GLY A 185 -4.53 6.14 -4.34
C GLY A 185 -4.62 6.74 -5.74
N GLU A 186 -5.19 5.99 -6.68
CA GLU A 186 -5.40 6.43 -8.07
C GLU A 186 -6.37 7.60 -8.16
N ILE A 187 -7.52 7.52 -7.49
CA ILE A 187 -8.49 8.62 -7.46
C ILE A 187 -7.87 9.88 -6.86
N ALA A 188 -7.16 9.76 -5.75
CA ALA A 188 -6.49 10.90 -5.13
C ALA A 188 -5.48 11.57 -6.08
N ALA A 189 -4.70 10.77 -6.81
CA ALA A 189 -3.73 11.25 -7.80
C ALA A 189 -4.42 11.97 -8.99
N LEU A 190 -5.52 11.39 -9.52
CA LEU A 190 -6.28 11.97 -10.62
C LEU A 190 -6.94 13.30 -10.24
N LEU A 191 -7.59 13.35 -9.07
CA LEU A 191 -8.25 14.58 -8.58
C LEU A 191 -7.26 15.72 -8.44
N GLN A 192 -6.04 15.43 -8.02
CA GLN A 192 -5.03 16.44 -7.87
C GLN A 192 -4.42 16.89 -9.20
N ALA A 193 -4.12 15.97 -10.11
CA ALA A 193 -3.63 16.34 -11.44
C ALA A 193 -4.63 17.28 -12.13
N ARG A 194 -5.92 17.14 -11.86
CA ARG A 194 -6.97 18.04 -12.35
C ARG A 194 -6.94 19.40 -11.66
N CYS A 195 -6.78 19.43 -10.34
CA CYS A 195 -6.68 20.69 -9.59
C CYS A 195 -5.47 21.52 -10.02
N GLU A 196 -4.32 20.90 -10.28
CA GLU A 196 -3.12 21.59 -10.74
C GLU A 196 -3.27 22.18 -12.15
N LYS A 197 -4.04 21.55 -13.03
CA LYS A 197 -4.35 22.08 -14.36
C LYS A 197 -5.25 23.32 -14.27
N LEU A 198 -6.23 23.32 -13.39
CA LEU A 198 -7.17 24.42 -13.22
C LEU A 198 -6.52 25.69 -12.61
N THR A 199 -5.50 25.49 -11.76
CA THR A 199 -4.76 26.62 -11.17
C THR A 199 -3.70 27.24 -12.10
N LYS A 200 -3.38 26.57 -13.22
CA LYS A 200 -2.41 27.04 -14.23
C LYS A 200 -3.06 27.72 -15.43
N ILE A 201 -4.39 27.90 -15.46
CA ILE A 201 -5.05 28.65 -16.52
C ILE A 201 -4.76 30.13 -16.25
N PRO A 202 -4.00 30.84 -17.12
CA PRO A 202 -3.78 32.27 -16.95
C PRO A 202 -5.12 32.98 -17.05
N GLU A 203 -5.41 33.84 -16.09
CA GLU A 203 -6.48 34.83 -16.21
C GLU A 203 -6.20 35.67 -17.47
N LYS A 204 -7.06 35.55 -18.48
CA LYS A 204 -7.03 36.37 -19.70
C LYS A 204 -7.70 37.68 -19.44
#